data_0f586c2f931c6491df7b7dee3624d022
#
_entry.id   0f586c2f931c6491df7b7dee3624d022
#
_cell.length_a   1.000
_cell.length_b   1.000
_cell.length_c   1.000
_cell.angle_alpha   90.00
_cell.angle_beta   90.00
_cell.angle_gamma   90.00
#
_symmetry.space_group_name_H-M   'P 1'
#
loop_
_entity.id
_entity.type
_entity.pdbx_description
1 polymer ?
#
loop_
_entity_poly.entity_id
_entity_poly.type
_entity_poly.pdbx_seq_one_letter_code
_entity_poly.pdbx_strand_id
1 'polypeptide(L)'
;RSVSAFLLNRSSDLDSYSTSGNTIIDGLVNYKLQSVASENIKVETEIVVPEQLNIDIADLVTLLGNLLDNALEALKKVDREQRILTIKIMFSQERLIGRITNTYCGEIYLKDDKILTSKKEKQKHGYGLSNVEKIIKKYNGYMEIDHANWEFRVDFIIYLPQKN
;
A
#
# COMPACT_ATOMS: atom_id res chain seq x y z
N ARG A 1 -22.07 0.70 3.75
CA ARG A 1 -21.93 2.06 4.33
C ARG A 1 -21.23 1.91 5.66
N SER A 2 -19.93 2.04 5.71
CA SER A 2 -19.27 2.36 6.97
C SER A 2 -17.91 2.94 6.63
N VAL A 3 -17.83 4.23 6.69
CA VAL A 3 -16.55 4.96 6.70
C VAL A 3 -16.13 4.93 8.16
N SER A 4 -15.22 4.02 8.52
CA SER A 4 -14.61 4.03 9.84
C SER A 4 -13.33 4.85 9.78
N ALA A 5 -13.47 6.16 10.05
CA ALA A 5 -12.32 6.97 10.40
C ALA A 5 -11.92 6.61 11.85
N PHE A 6 -10.88 5.81 12.04
CA PHE A 6 -10.34 5.52 13.35
C PHE A 6 -9.32 6.59 13.73
N LEU A 7 -9.71 7.48 14.62
CA LEU A 7 -8.79 8.29 15.41
C LEU A 7 -8.19 7.39 16.48
N LEU A 8 -6.94 6.98 16.31
CA LEU A 8 -6.19 6.23 17.32
C LEU A 8 -5.85 7.14 18.51
N ASN A 9 -6.74 7.12 19.52
CA ASN A 9 -6.35 7.48 20.88
C ASN A 9 -5.84 6.19 21.58
N ARG A 10 -4.68 6.30 22.21
CA ARG A 10 -4.01 5.21 22.95
C ARG A 10 -4.96 4.51 23.92
N SER A 11 -5.27 3.26 23.66
CA SER A 11 -5.58 2.29 24.71
C SER A 11 -5.30 0.87 24.17
N SER A 12 -4.78 0.03 25.03
CA SER A 12 -4.21 -1.28 24.83
C SER A 12 -5.26 -2.35 24.46
N ASP A 13 -5.82 -2.26 23.26
CA ASP A 13 -6.53 -3.36 22.62
C ASP A 13 -5.92 -3.54 21.23
N LEU A 14 -5.81 -4.78 20.77
CA LEU A 14 -5.28 -5.17 19.46
C LEU A 14 -6.16 -4.57 18.35
N ASP A 15 -5.99 -3.26 18.10
CA ASP A 15 -6.74 -2.56 17.07
C ASP A 15 -6.37 -3.11 15.69
N SER A 16 -7.33 -3.70 15.04
CA SER A 16 -7.19 -4.21 13.68
C SER A 16 -7.34 -3.06 12.69
N TYR A 17 -6.32 -2.82 11.88
CA TYR A 17 -6.33 -1.80 10.82
C TYR A 17 -7.17 -2.22 9.61
N SER A 18 -7.37 -3.51 9.40
CA SER A 18 -8.15 -4.06 8.30
C SER A 18 -8.99 -5.24 8.77
N THR A 19 -10.26 -5.21 8.40
CA THR A 19 -11.26 -6.25 8.67
C THR A 19 -12.17 -6.42 7.45
N SER A 20 -11.57 -6.60 6.27
CA SER A 20 -12.30 -6.73 5.00
C SER A 20 -13.01 -8.09 4.86
N GLY A 21 -12.58 -9.09 5.63
CA GLY A 21 -12.98 -10.49 5.50
C GLY A 21 -12.04 -11.30 4.60
N ASN A 22 -11.13 -10.66 3.87
CA ASN A 22 -10.08 -11.35 3.11
C ASN A 22 -8.87 -11.56 4.02
N THR A 23 -8.66 -12.79 4.46
CA THR A 23 -7.64 -13.15 5.45
C THR A 23 -6.21 -12.80 5.03
N ILE A 24 -5.90 -12.84 3.73
CA ILE A 24 -4.56 -12.53 3.22
C ILE A 24 -4.31 -11.02 3.27
N ILE A 25 -5.25 -10.22 2.80
CA ILE A 25 -5.12 -8.75 2.82
C ILE A 25 -5.13 -8.24 4.25
N ASP A 26 -6.08 -8.70 5.07
CA ASP A 26 -6.19 -8.30 6.47
C ASP A 26 -4.93 -8.68 7.26
N GLY A 27 -4.44 -9.90 7.09
CA GLY A 27 -3.21 -10.36 7.74
C GLY A 27 -1.99 -9.53 7.34
N LEU A 28 -1.82 -9.23 6.05
CA LEU A 28 -0.70 -8.45 5.55
C LEU A 28 -0.74 -6.99 6.03
N VAL A 29 -1.91 -6.33 5.89
CA VAL A 29 -2.08 -4.93 6.29
C VAL A 29 -1.87 -4.78 7.79
N ASN A 30 -2.53 -5.63 8.60
CA ASN A 30 -2.40 -5.59 10.04
C ASN A 30 -0.96 -5.86 10.51
N TYR A 31 -0.28 -6.86 9.93
CA TYR A 31 1.12 -7.15 10.25
C TYR A 31 2.04 -5.96 9.97
N LYS A 32 1.92 -5.34 8.79
CA LYS A 32 2.75 -4.19 8.38
C LYS A 32 2.50 -2.98 9.28
N LEU A 33 1.24 -2.67 9.59
CA LEU A 33 0.89 -1.49 10.38
C LEU A 33 1.18 -1.67 11.87
N GLN A 34 1.01 -2.87 12.41
CA GLN A 34 1.41 -3.17 13.79
C GLN A 34 2.93 -3.02 13.99
N SER A 35 3.74 -3.35 13.00
CA SER A 35 5.20 -3.20 13.07
C SER A 35 5.67 -1.74 13.25
N VAL A 36 4.80 -0.78 12.95
CA VAL A 36 5.07 0.67 13.03
C VAL A 36 4.11 1.41 13.97
N ALA A 37 3.40 0.70 14.83
CA ALA A 37 2.40 1.30 15.74
C ALA A 37 2.97 2.39 16.66
N SER A 38 4.26 2.30 17.02
CA SER A 38 4.98 3.31 17.82
C SER A 38 5.41 4.56 17.04
N GLU A 39 5.27 4.56 15.71
CA GLU A 39 5.80 5.62 14.84
C GLU A 39 4.87 6.83 14.68
N ASN A 40 3.74 6.86 15.38
CA ASN A 40 2.74 7.94 15.32
C ASN A 40 2.24 8.23 13.90
N ILE A 41 1.85 7.18 13.17
CA ILE A 41 1.29 7.31 11.82
C ILE A 41 -0.24 7.37 11.93
N LYS A 42 -0.85 8.42 11.36
CA LYS A 42 -2.31 8.45 11.16
C LYS A 42 -2.66 7.55 9.99
N VAL A 43 -3.38 6.47 10.24
CA VAL A 43 -3.75 5.48 9.23
C VAL A 43 -5.24 5.55 8.93
N GLU A 44 -5.59 5.59 7.65
CA GLU A 44 -6.96 5.48 7.15
C GLU A 44 -7.03 4.28 6.19
N THR A 45 -7.96 3.36 6.45
CA THR A 45 -8.16 2.18 5.59
C THR A 45 -9.58 2.09 5.08
N GLU A 46 -9.73 1.79 3.80
CA GLU A 46 -11.02 1.49 3.15
C GLU A 46 -10.79 0.28 2.23
N ILE A 47 -11.10 -0.92 2.69
CA ILE A 47 -10.84 -2.17 1.98
C ILE A 47 -12.17 -2.91 1.78
N VAL A 48 -12.59 -3.02 0.54
CA VAL A 48 -13.85 -3.66 0.12
C VAL A 48 -13.54 -4.72 -0.94
N VAL A 49 -13.31 -5.92 -0.50
CA VAL A 49 -12.93 -7.07 -1.34
C VAL A 49 -13.69 -8.32 -0.91
N PRO A 50 -13.89 -9.32 -1.78
CA PRO A 50 -14.48 -10.59 -1.37
C PRO A 50 -13.50 -11.38 -0.50
N GLU A 51 -14.02 -12.31 0.27
CA GLU A 51 -13.24 -13.23 1.12
C GLU A 51 -12.15 -13.96 0.31
N GLN A 52 -12.44 -14.32 -0.92
CA GLN A 52 -11.51 -14.98 -1.83
C GLN A 52 -11.37 -14.19 -3.14
N LEU A 53 -10.12 -13.91 -3.50
CA LEU A 53 -9.75 -13.33 -4.79
C LEU A 53 -9.09 -14.40 -5.67
N ASN A 54 -9.38 -14.38 -6.96
CA ASN A 54 -8.76 -15.31 -7.92
C ASN A 54 -7.40 -14.77 -8.39
N ILE A 55 -6.47 -14.63 -7.45
CA ILE A 55 -5.11 -14.15 -7.65
C ILE A 55 -4.14 -15.11 -6.93
N ASP A 56 -2.95 -15.29 -7.48
CA ASP A 56 -1.88 -15.99 -6.78
C ASP A 56 -1.53 -15.24 -5.47
N ILE A 57 -1.50 -15.98 -4.36
CA ILE A 57 -1.26 -15.40 -3.03
C ILE A 57 0.12 -14.72 -2.96
N ALA A 58 1.14 -15.32 -3.58
CA ALA A 58 2.48 -14.74 -3.58
C ALA A 58 2.53 -13.43 -4.37
N ASP A 59 1.79 -13.33 -5.47
CA ASP A 59 1.66 -12.09 -6.24
C ASP A 59 0.93 -11.01 -5.43
N LEU A 60 -0.18 -11.36 -4.78
CA LEU A 60 -0.95 -10.41 -3.94
C LEU A 60 -0.10 -9.87 -2.79
N VAL A 61 0.59 -10.76 -2.08
CA VAL A 61 1.49 -10.40 -0.96
C VAL A 61 2.67 -9.56 -1.46
N THR A 62 3.23 -9.90 -2.63
CA THR A 62 4.34 -9.14 -3.21
C THR A 62 3.87 -7.74 -3.67
N LEU A 63 2.71 -7.64 -4.32
CA LEU A 63 2.14 -6.38 -4.78
C LEU A 63 1.89 -5.43 -3.61
N LEU A 64 1.03 -5.84 -2.69
CA LEU A 64 0.65 -4.99 -1.56
C LEU A 64 1.78 -4.79 -0.56
N GLY A 65 2.58 -5.83 -0.30
CA GLY A 65 3.72 -5.76 0.60
C GLY A 65 4.75 -4.73 0.17
N ASN A 66 5.16 -4.73 -1.11
CA ASN A 66 6.11 -3.73 -1.62
C ASN A 66 5.54 -2.31 -1.62
N LEU A 67 4.26 -2.13 -1.95
CA LEU A 67 3.62 -0.81 -1.91
C LEU A 67 3.54 -0.26 -0.48
N LEU A 68 3.17 -1.10 0.48
CA LEU A 68 3.13 -0.71 1.90
C LEU A 68 4.54 -0.43 2.46
N ASP A 69 5.53 -1.26 2.13
CA ASP A 69 6.91 -1.02 2.56
C ASP A 69 7.45 0.31 2.05
N ASN A 70 7.20 0.64 0.77
CA ASN A 70 7.59 1.92 0.18
C ASN A 70 6.94 3.09 0.92
N ALA A 71 5.64 3.00 1.23
CA ALA A 71 4.92 4.04 1.95
C ALA A 71 5.46 4.22 3.38
N LEU A 72 5.67 3.12 4.11
CA LEU A 72 6.18 3.14 5.48
C LEU A 72 7.63 3.65 5.55
N GLU A 73 8.48 3.32 4.59
CA GLU A 73 9.84 3.85 4.50
C GLU A 73 9.85 5.36 4.23
N ALA A 74 8.97 5.85 3.34
CA ALA A 74 8.84 7.27 3.07
C ALA A 74 8.38 8.04 4.32
N LEU A 75 7.41 7.51 5.07
CA LEU A 75 6.89 8.09 6.28
C LEU A 75 7.94 8.25 7.40
N LYS A 76 8.93 7.37 7.49
CA LYS A 76 10.03 7.48 8.47
C LYS A 76 10.85 8.76 8.32
N LYS A 77 10.86 9.34 7.12
CA LYS A 77 11.58 10.59 6.79
C LYS A 77 10.74 11.85 7.01
N VAL A 78 9.47 11.70 7.33
CA VAL A 78 8.52 12.77 7.60
C VAL A 78 8.42 13.02 9.11
N ASP A 79 8.20 14.25 9.51
CA ASP A 79 7.96 14.60 10.91
C ASP A 79 6.78 13.82 11.48
N ARG A 80 6.90 13.32 12.70
CA ARG A 80 5.95 12.38 13.32
C ARG A 80 4.50 12.88 13.31
N GLU A 81 4.30 14.18 13.47
CA GLU A 81 2.97 14.79 13.50
C GLU A 81 2.32 14.92 12.11
N GLN A 82 3.10 14.74 11.05
CA GLN A 82 2.65 14.88 9.66
C GLN A 82 2.55 13.53 8.92
N ARG A 83 2.75 12.41 9.63
CA ARG A 83 2.71 11.08 9.03
C ARG A 83 1.28 10.63 8.80
N ILE A 84 0.88 10.55 7.54
CA ILE A 84 -0.45 10.11 7.12
C ILE A 84 -0.28 9.00 6.09
N LEU A 85 -1.02 7.91 6.27
CA LEU A 85 -1.10 6.79 5.34
C LEU A 85 -2.57 6.49 5.05
N THR A 86 -2.95 6.50 3.79
CA THR A 86 -4.28 6.09 3.33
C THR A 86 -4.17 4.87 2.44
N ILE A 87 -4.94 3.83 2.74
CA ILE A 87 -4.99 2.58 1.97
C ILE A 87 -6.43 2.37 1.52
N LYS A 88 -6.66 2.39 0.21
CA LYS A 88 -7.96 2.09 -0.40
C LYS A 88 -7.79 0.93 -1.36
N ILE A 89 -8.55 -0.14 -1.14
CA ILE A 89 -8.55 -1.32 -2.00
C ILE A 89 -10.00 -1.75 -2.23
N MET A 90 -10.36 -1.92 -3.48
CA MET A 90 -11.70 -2.40 -3.84
C MET A 90 -11.63 -3.46 -4.93
N PHE A 91 -12.59 -4.35 -4.91
CA PHE A 91 -12.80 -5.31 -5.99
C PHE A 91 -14.14 -5.06 -6.67
N SER A 92 -14.12 -4.89 -7.98
CA SER A 92 -15.33 -4.67 -8.78
C SER A 92 -15.10 -5.15 -10.21
N GLN A 93 -16.09 -5.87 -10.76
CA GLN A 93 -16.05 -6.34 -12.16
C GLN A 93 -14.73 -7.06 -12.50
N GLU A 94 -14.33 -8.01 -11.65
CA GLU A 94 -13.10 -8.81 -11.79
C GLU A 94 -11.81 -7.98 -11.82
N ARG A 95 -11.86 -6.78 -11.27
CA ARG A 95 -10.70 -5.91 -11.13
C ARG A 95 -10.41 -5.67 -9.66
N LEU A 96 -9.16 -5.84 -9.29
CA LEU A 96 -8.65 -5.33 -8.03
C LEU A 96 -8.05 -3.96 -8.28
N ILE A 97 -8.62 -2.97 -7.62
CA ILE A 97 -8.24 -1.55 -7.74
C ILE A 97 -7.71 -1.12 -6.39
N GLY A 98 -6.53 -0.49 -6.39
CA GLY A 98 -5.94 0.00 -5.16
C GLY A 98 -5.36 1.39 -5.30
N ARG A 99 -5.40 2.13 -4.21
CA ARG A 99 -4.73 3.42 -4.00
C ARG A 99 -4.03 3.39 -2.67
N ILE A 100 -2.75 3.66 -2.69
CA ILE A 100 -1.96 3.87 -1.49
C ILE A 100 -1.37 5.27 -1.55
N THR A 101 -1.67 6.09 -0.56
CA THR A 101 -1.21 7.48 -0.45
C THR A 101 -0.50 7.67 0.87
N ASN A 102 0.66 8.28 0.84
CA ASN A 102 1.40 8.63 2.05
C ASN A 102 2.01 10.03 1.96
N THR A 103 2.18 10.69 3.08
CA THR A 103 3.02 11.88 3.14
C THR A 103 4.49 11.50 2.91
N TYR A 104 5.27 12.39 2.29
CA TYR A 104 6.70 12.21 2.05
C TYR A 104 7.45 13.54 2.14
N CYS A 105 8.78 13.51 2.25
CA CYS A 105 9.60 14.70 2.45
C CYS A 105 9.96 15.49 1.18
N GLY A 106 9.34 15.18 0.04
CA GLY A 106 9.55 15.89 -1.22
C GLY A 106 10.77 15.47 -2.05
N GLU A 107 11.63 14.59 -1.53
CA GLU A 107 12.80 14.11 -2.27
C GLU A 107 12.47 12.83 -3.04
N ILE A 108 12.41 12.95 -4.37
CA ILE A 108 12.27 11.81 -5.28
C ILE A 108 13.45 11.82 -6.23
N TYR A 109 14.13 10.69 -6.32
CA TYR A 109 15.21 10.51 -7.27
C TYR A 109 14.68 9.83 -8.53
N LEU A 110 14.73 10.54 -9.66
CA LEU A 110 14.37 10.00 -10.96
C LEU A 110 15.64 9.60 -11.72
N LYS A 111 15.60 8.48 -12.41
CA LYS A 111 16.57 8.09 -13.42
C LYS A 111 15.83 7.47 -14.60
N ASP A 112 16.04 8.04 -15.80
CA ASP A 112 15.36 7.60 -17.02
C ASP A 112 13.84 7.56 -16.89
N ASP A 113 13.26 8.64 -16.29
CA ASP A 113 11.83 8.79 -15.95
C ASP A 113 11.28 7.71 -15.00
N LYS A 114 12.17 6.95 -14.35
CA LYS A 114 11.80 5.97 -13.30
C LYS A 114 12.13 6.50 -11.93
N ILE A 115 11.17 6.34 -11.01
CA ILE A 115 11.36 6.67 -9.60
C ILE A 115 12.39 5.71 -9.00
N LEU A 116 13.49 6.27 -8.50
CA LEU A 116 14.48 5.51 -7.75
C LEU A 116 14.33 5.80 -6.26
N THR A 117 14.40 4.78 -5.46
CA THR A 117 14.63 4.90 -4.03
C THR A 117 15.98 5.54 -3.73
N SER A 118 16.09 6.29 -2.64
CA SER A 118 17.23 7.17 -2.31
C SER A 118 18.63 6.54 -2.52
N LYS A 119 19.60 7.34 -2.99
CA LYS A 119 20.95 6.93 -3.39
C LYS A 119 21.77 6.15 -2.35
N LYS A 120 21.44 6.22 -1.06
CA LYS A 120 22.18 5.55 0.01
C LYS A 120 21.86 4.06 0.18
N GLU A 121 20.78 3.57 -0.39
CA GLU A 121 20.32 2.18 -0.21
C GLU A 121 20.36 1.34 -1.50
N LYS A 122 21.29 1.66 -2.40
CA LYS A 122 21.46 1.01 -3.72
C LYS A 122 21.59 -0.53 -3.70
N GLN A 123 21.79 -1.15 -2.55
CA GLN A 123 22.00 -2.60 -2.45
C GLN A 123 20.81 -3.38 -1.86
N LYS A 124 19.79 -2.73 -1.28
CA LYS A 124 18.68 -3.45 -0.62
C LYS A 124 17.26 -3.17 -1.13
N HIS A 125 16.95 -2.01 -1.72
CA HIS A 125 15.56 -1.57 -1.93
C HIS A 125 15.18 -1.15 -3.37
N GLY A 126 16.03 -1.34 -4.35
CA GLY A 126 15.75 -0.97 -5.75
C GLY A 126 14.73 -1.87 -6.50
N TYR A 127 14.26 -2.94 -5.86
CA TYR A 127 13.45 -3.97 -6.53
C TYR A 127 11.94 -3.90 -6.24
N GLY A 128 11.51 -3.15 -5.22
CA GLY A 128 10.13 -3.13 -4.77
C GLY A 128 9.15 -2.72 -5.86
N LEU A 129 9.31 -1.52 -6.42
CA LEU A 129 8.45 -1.03 -7.52
C LEU A 129 8.60 -1.85 -8.80
N SER A 130 9.81 -2.33 -9.12
CA SER A 130 10.03 -3.23 -10.25
C SER A 130 9.27 -4.55 -10.11
N ASN A 131 9.17 -5.11 -8.91
CA ASN A 131 8.37 -6.30 -8.66
C ASN A 131 6.87 -5.99 -8.77
N VAL A 132 6.41 -4.84 -8.27
CA VAL A 132 5.04 -4.36 -8.47
C VAL A 132 4.72 -4.25 -9.95
N GLU A 133 5.56 -3.59 -10.76
CA GLU A 133 5.37 -3.46 -12.21
C GLU A 133 5.24 -4.82 -12.93
N LYS A 134 6.05 -5.82 -12.54
CA LYS A 134 5.98 -7.17 -13.11
C LYS A 134 4.63 -7.83 -12.83
N ILE A 135 4.12 -7.68 -11.60
CA ILE A 135 2.82 -8.24 -11.23
C ILE A 135 1.70 -7.52 -11.95
N ILE A 136 1.73 -6.18 -12.00
CA ILE A 136 0.78 -5.39 -12.76
C ILE A 136 0.70 -5.87 -14.22
N LYS A 137 1.85 -6.06 -14.87
CA LYS A 137 1.92 -6.59 -16.24
C LYS A 137 1.39 -8.03 -16.36
N LYS A 138 1.73 -8.90 -15.39
CA LYS A 138 1.25 -10.29 -15.37
C LYS A 138 -0.27 -10.38 -15.39
N TYR A 139 -0.94 -9.45 -14.72
CA TYR A 139 -2.41 -9.38 -14.65
C TYR A 139 -3.00 -8.34 -15.61
N ASN A 140 -2.29 -8.02 -16.72
CA ASN A 140 -2.74 -7.06 -17.73
C ASN A 140 -3.22 -5.72 -17.17
N GLY A 141 -2.64 -5.32 -16.05
CA GLY A 141 -3.04 -4.14 -15.29
C GLY A 141 -2.33 -2.86 -15.71
N TYR A 142 -2.65 -1.81 -14.97
CA TYR A 142 -2.06 -0.48 -15.11
C TYR A 142 -1.71 0.07 -13.73
N MET A 143 -0.66 0.86 -13.67
CA MET A 143 -0.22 1.56 -12.46
C MET A 143 0.17 2.98 -12.80
N GLU A 144 -0.23 3.91 -11.96
CA GLU A 144 0.14 5.32 -12.03
C GLU A 144 0.73 5.77 -10.70
N ILE A 145 1.78 6.58 -10.77
CA ILE A 145 2.40 7.19 -9.62
C ILE A 145 2.31 8.70 -9.77
N ASP A 146 1.78 9.35 -8.75
CA ASP A 146 1.69 10.80 -8.65
C ASP A 146 2.37 11.27 -7.36
N HIS A 147 3.03 12.41 -7.43
CA HIS A 147 3.70 13.02 -6.30
C HIS A 147 3.55 14.54 -6.37
N ALA A 148 2.62 15.06 -5.62
CA ALA A 148 2.34 16.49 -5.53
C ALA A 148 1.97 16.86 -4.09
N ASN A 149 2.20 18.12 -3.70
CA ASN A 149 1.73 18.65 -2.41
C ASN A 149 2.14 17.82 -1.18
N TRP A 150 3.36 17.29 -1.16
CA TRP A 150 3.89 16.44 -0.08
C TRP A 150 3.17 15.10 0.08
N GLU A 151 2.39 14.69 -0.91
CA GLU A 151 1.76 13.38 -1.00
C GLU A 151 2.38 12.56 -2.12
N PHE A 152 2.69 11.30 -1.82
CA PHE A 152 3.09 10.28 -2.79
C PHE A 152 1.95 9.29 -2.92
N ARG A 153 1.43 9.12 -4.13
CA ARG A 153 0.28 8.29 -4.43
C ARG A 153 0.60 7.23 -5.47
N VAL A 154 0.23 6.01 -5.21
CA VAL A 154 0.25 4.91 -6.18
C VAL A 154 -1.18 4.43 -6.38
N ASP A 155 -1.65 4.55 -7.61
CA ASP A 155 -2.89 3.95 -8.10
C ASP A 155 -2.56 2.71 -8.93
N PHE A 156 -3.29 1.62 -8.73
CA PHE A 156 -3.18 0.45 -9.57
C PHE A 156 -4.51 -0.20 -9.85
N ILE A 157 -4.58 -0.89 -10.98
CA ILE A 157 -5.67 -1.77 -11.37
C ILE A 157 -5.08 -3.04 -11.97
N ILE A 158 -5.54 -4.19 -11.54
CA ILE A 158 -5.22 -5.49 -12.13
C ILE A 158 -6.49 -6.27 -12.44
N TYR A 159 -6.46 -7.03 -13.53
CA TYR A 159 -7.58 -7.85 -14.00
C TYR A 159 -7.41 -9.28 -13.52
N LEU A 160 -8.35 -9.74 -12.69
CA LEU A 160 -8.30 -11.10 -12.17
C LEU A 160 -9.07 -12.05 -13.10
N PRO A 161 -8.55 -13.25 -13.36
CA PRO A 161 -9.25 -14.22 -14.21
C PRO A 161 -10.57 -14.64 -13.57
N GLN A 162 -11.58 -14.92 -14.39
CA GLN A 162 -12.84 -15.49 -13.92
C GLN A 162 -12.59 -16.87 -13.30
N LYS A 163 -13.29 -17.17 -12.21
CA LYS A 163 -13.38 -18.55 -11.74
C LYS A 163 -14.21 -19.32 -12.77
N ASN A 164 -13.60 -20.28 -13.46
CA ASN A 164 -14.32 -21.27 -14.24
C ASN A 164 -15.18 -22.15 -13.33
#